data_c7e60d663aa6916330d8a2615120ad92
#
_entry.id   c7e60d663aa6916330d8a2615120ad92
#
_cell.length_a   1.000
_cell.length_b   1.000
_cell.length_c   1.000
_cell.angle_alpha   90.00
_cell.angle_beta   90.00
_cell.angle_gamma   90.00
#
_symmetry.space_group_name_H-M   'P 1'
#
loop_
_entity.id
_entity.type
_entity.pdbx_description
1 polymer ?
#
loop_
_entity_poly.entity_id
_entity_poly.type
_entity_poly.pdbx_seq_one_letter_code
_entity_poly.pdbx_strand_id
1 'polypeptide(L)'
;MIKLNFLMLIIAILNLFSVSWSQNMSFIHSGVNVNDENYIPDFSYAGYHNGNKQIPDFTGIIVDAVDYNVVANDGLDDTKALQHAISEVSKLKGPVTLLLPPGKIIISGIIYIERNNFILSGAGSGEHGTEIYCPRPLMYTKDPEDLKELREYLIEFDKRQREKENNIDLPFSQFAWSGGFIWTRVPGERVKPYLKKYERPYEVLAKVSEGKRGGFSLSVSESQHLNIGDVVELQLFNKQGEESQIIQELYKNQLTRIGSHHWNFPDLPLVRQQLKVLAISEGIATVSSPLTIDVKPAFEAQLVRWNHLKEIGIQDFSIRFPKSPRIAHHVEPGFNGIYLTRVYNSWVKNIIIENADSGILTENIANVTIEDVVTKGENTAHYTVAMSGTYNVLARGIKVYNKAVHPLSFNTLATKCVYLNCEVFVDPILDQHSGANHQNLFDNTTVHISPDEEMSYPLFKGGGAGYWKPSHGAFSTFWNTKVNVLNDINSSKTIKLDGMKDGPFARIIGINGNQTFEVNYQPMTMIKAVNEVFEKHPSLYNYQLTTRQKK
;
A
#
# COMPACT_ATOMS: atom_id res chain seq x y z
N MET A 1 53.66 31.64 2.42
CA MET A 1 52.39 32.37 2.63
C MET A 1 51.32 32.13 1.57
N ILE A 2 51.65 32.00 0.29
CA ILE A 2 50.64 31.80 -0.81
C ILE A 2 49.97 30.44 -0.76
N LYS A 3 50.64 29.33 -0.39
CA LYS A 3 50.02 28.00 -0.29
C LYS A 3 49.05 27.81 0.88
N LEU A 4 49.18 28.58 1.96
CA LEU A 4 48.31 28.50 3.12
C LEU A 4 46.95 29.21 2.86
N ASN A 5 46.98 30.31 2.10
CA ASN A 5 45.77 31.04 1.73
C ASN A 5 44.90 30.29 0.70
N PHE A 6 45.51 29.43 -0.16
CA PHE A 6 44.75 28.63 -1.13
C PHE A 6 44.02 27.47 -0.45
N LEU A 7 44.64 26.87 0.59
CA LEU A 7 44.02 25.79 1.35
C LEU A 7 42.85 26.31 2.22
N MET A 8 42.97 27.50 2.81
CA MET A 8 41.91 28.17 3.54
C MET A 8 40.76 28.58 2.62
N LEU A 9 41.02 28.97 1.39
CA LEU A 9 39.97 29.31 0.41
C LEU A 9 39.19 28.08 -0.05
N ILE A 10 39.87 26.96 -0.25
CA ILE A 10 39.23 25.68 -0.62
C ILE A 10 38.34 25.14 0.54
N ILE A 11 38.82 25.22 1.78
CA ILE A 11 38.03 24.85 2.99
C ILE A 11 36.84 25.79 3.19
N ALA A 12 37.00 27.07 2.90
CA ALA A 12 35.89 28.04 2.95
C ALA A 12 34.85 27.80 1.85
N ILE A 13 35.27 27.44 0.65
CA ILE A 13 34.37 27.08 -0.48
C ILE A 13 33.66 25.76 -0.20
N LEU A 14 34.34 24.74 0.33
CA LEU A 14 33.72 23.48 0.73
C LEU A 14 32.71 23.66 1.88
N ASN A 15 32.98 24.55 2.84
CA ASN A 15 32.02 24.89 3.90
C ASN A 15 30.85 25.75 3.39
N LEU A 16 31.05 26.62 2.37
CA LEU A 16 29.97 27.36 1.74
C LEU A 16 29.02 26.47 0.93
N PHE A 17 29.50 25.41 0.32
CA PHE A 17 28.65 24.41 -0.35
C PHE A 17 27.90 23.52 0.65
N SER A 18 28.48 23.17 1.80
CA SER A 18 27.79 22.39 2.84
C SER A 18 26.76 23.21 3.64
N VAL A 19 26.96 24.53 3.77
CA VAL A 19 26.03 25.42 4.48
C VAL A 19 24.80 25.80 3.64
N SER A 20 24.88 25.77 2.30
CA SER A 20 23.73 26.14 1.44
C SER A 20 22.59 25.12 1.43
N TRP A 21 22.86 23.85 1.75
CA TRP A 21 21.86 22.79 1.79
C TRP A 21 20.99 22.81 3.06
N SER A 22 21.53 23.32 4.19
CA SER A 22 20.80 23.36 5.45
C SER A 22 19.75 24.49 5.54
N GLN A 23 19.80 25.48 4.66
CA GLN A 23 18.93 26.67 4.73
C GLN A 23 17.69 26.61 3.83
N ASN A 24 17.57 25.67 2.89
CA ASN A 24 16.47 25.65 1.92
C ASN A 24 15.54 24.43 2.03
N MET A 25 15.27 23.95 3.25
CA MET A 25 14.33 22.85 3.50
C MET A 25 12.88 23.31 3.73
N SER A 26 12.55 24.55 3.37
CA SER A 26 11.18 25.09 3.46
C SER A 26 10.15 24.27 2.68
N PHE A 27 10.57 23.50 1.68
CA PHE A 27 9.71 22.65 0.87
C PHE A 27 9.23 21.36 1.59
N ILE A 28 9.85 21.01 2.74
CA ILE A 28 9.41 19.84 3.53
C ILE A 28 8.20 20.17 4.41
N HIS A 29 7.95 21.46 4.64
CA HIS A 29 6.83 21.88 5.48
C HIS A 29 5.50 21.78 4.73
N SER A 30 4.60 20.96 5.24
CA SER A 30 3.20 20.93 4.82
C SER A 30 2.58 22.33 4.93
N GLY A 31 1.96 22.82 3.87
CA GLY A 31 1.21 24.08 3.87
C GLY A 31 1.88 25.26 3.18
N VAL A 32 3.06 25.09 2.60
CA VAL A 32 3.63 26.09 1.71
C VAL A 32 2.96 25.97 0.34
N ASN A 33 2.52 27.10 -0.21
CA ASN A 33 2.04 27.19 -1.60
C ASN A 33 3.24 27.04 -2.53
N VAL A 34 3.76 25.81 -2.62
CA VAL A 34 4.97 25.49 -3.39
C VAL A 34 4.53 25.17 -4.81
N ASN A 35 5.21 25.75 -5.79
CA ASN A 35 5.04 25.32 -7.16
C ASN A 35 5.33 23.80 -7.24
N ASP A 36 4.78 23.13 -8.22
CA ASP A 36 4.87 21.66 -8.33
C ASP A 36 6.31 21.14 -8.39
N GLU A 37 7.27 21.97 -8.79
CA GLU A 37 8.70 21.60 -8.86
C GLU A 37 9.31 21.29 -7.50
N ASN A 38 8.87 21.96 -6.43
CA ASN A 38 9.39 21.79 -5.07
C ASN A 38 8.39 21.09 -4.12
N TYR A 39 7.22 20.70 -4.63
CA TYR A 39 6.21 20.06 -3.79
C TYR A 39 6.64 18.67 -3.33
N ILE A 40 6.56 18.42 -2.04
CA ILE A 40 6.63 17.11 -1.42
C ILE A 40 5.30 16.85 -0.70
N PRO A 41 4.62 15.74 -0.96
CA PRO A 41 3.38 15.42 -0.28
C PRO A 41 3.55 15.29 1.24
N ASP A 42 2.52 15.62 1.98
CA ASP A 42 2.44 15.33 3.42
C ASP A 42 1.96 13.89 3.62
N PHE A 43 2.82 13.05 4.20
CA PHE A 43 2.57 11.64 4.48
C PHE A 43 2.21 11.38 5.95
N SER A 44 2.23 12.41 6.79
CA SER A 44 2.10 12.28 8.25
C SER A 44 0.76 11.69 8.72
N TYR A 45 -0.21 11.59 7.83
CA TYR A 45 -1.53 11.03 8.12
C TYR A 45 -1.63 9.52 7.84
N ALA A 46 -0.58 8.88 7.33
CA ALA A 46 -0.59 7.44 7.10
C ALA A 46 -0.59 6.66 8.43
N GLY A 47 -1.33 5.54 8.45
CA GLY A 47 -1.39 4.63 9.58
C GLY A 47 -2.60 4.78 10.50
N TYR A 48 -2.64 3.92 11.48
CA TYR A 48 -3.71 3.79 12.46
C TYR A 48 -4.06 5.14 13.11
N HIS A 49 -5.34 5.52 13.06
CA HIS A 49 -5.82 6.84 13.51
C HIS A 49 -5.00 8.03 12.96
N ASN A 50 -4.68 8.02 11.68
CA ASN A 50 -3.81 9.02 11.04
C ASN A 50 -2.42 9.13 11.71
N GLY A 51 -1.86 8.01 12.18
CA GLY A 51 -0.58 7.97 12.89
C GLY A 51 -0.60 8.58 14.31
N ASN A 52 -1.77 8.96 14.84
CA ASN A 52 -1.88 9.65 16.11
C ASN A 52 -2.02 8.74 17.34
N LYS A 53 -2.31 7.45 17.12
CA LYS A 53 -2.48 6.50 18.21
C LYS A 53 -1.52 5.33 18.08
N GLN A 54 -1.10 4.80 19.21
CA GLN A 54 -0.41 3.52 19.28
C GLN A 54 -1.40 2.38 19.03
N ILE A 55 -0.94 1.32 18.40
CA ILE A 55 -1.68 0.08 18.23
C ILE A 55 -1.84 -0.59 19.61
N PRO A 56 -3.07 -0.95 20.01
CA PRO A 56 -3.28 -1.66 21.26
C PRO A 56 -2.85 -3.13 21.14
N ASP A 57 -2.30 -3.71 22.18
CA ASP A 57 -1.98 -5.14 22.21
C ASP A 57 -3.24 -5.99 22.37
N PHE A 58 -4.14 -5.61 23.26
CA PHE A 58 -5.43 -6.27 23.48
C PHE A 58 -6.53 -5.24 23.71
N THR A 59 -7.77 -5.61 23.35
CA THR A 59 -8.94 -4.77 23.62
C THR A 59 -10.12 -5.60 24.09
N GLY A 60 -10.89 -5.07 25.07
CA GLY A 60 -12.16 -5.60 25.51
C GLY A 60 -12.11 -6.96 26.18
N ILE A 61 -13.07 -7.81 25.85
CA ILE A 61 -13.19 -9.17 26.38
C ILE A 61 -12.16 -10.06 25.70
N ILE A 62 -11.35 -10.75 26.48
CA ILE A 62 -10.41 -11.76 25.98
C ILE A 62 -11.11 -13.12 26.02
N VAL A 63 -11.09 -13.83 24.88
CA VAL A 63 -11.69 -15.15 24.71
C VAL A 63 -10.63 -16.09 24.14
N ASP A 64 -10.50 -17.28 24.71
CA ASP A 64 -9.59 -18.30 24.20
C ASP A 64 -10.27 -19.16 23.14
N ALA A 65 -9.65 -19.33 21.98
CA ALA A 65 -10.17 -20.16 20.91
C ALA A 65 -10.23 -21.66 21.28
N VAL A 66 -9.45 -22.10 22.27
CA VAL A 66 -9.50 -23.46 22.82
C VAL A 66 -10.89 -23.78 23.38
N ASP A 67 -11.59 -22.81 23.96
CA ASP A 67 -12.95 -22.97 24.48
C ASP A 67 -13.96 -23.34 23.38
N TYR A 68 -13.57 -23.19 22.12
CA TYR A 68 -14.36 -23.53 20.93
C TYR A 68 -13.77 -24.69 20.13
N ASN A 69 -12.94 -25.51 20.77
CA ASN A 69 -12.29 -26.68 20.17
C ASN A 69 -11.30 -26.35 19.04
N VAL A 70 -10.64 -25.21 19.09
CA VAL A 70 -9.43 -24.95 18.26
C VAL A 70 -8.25 -25.59 18.98
N VAL A 71 -7.69 -26.68 18.42
CA VAL A 71 -6.70 -27.52 19.11
C VAL A 71 -5.41 -27.58 18.30
N ALA A 72 -4.40 -26.88 18.77
CA ALA A 72 -3.09 -26.92 18.12
C ALA A 72 -2.41 -28.29 18.26
N ASN A 73 -1.63 -28.69 17.25
CA ASN A 73 -0.76 -29.88 17.22
C ASN A 73 -1.49 -31.25 17.23
N ASP A 74 -2.81 -31.31 17.03
CA ASP A 74 -3.55 -32.58 16.96
C ASP A 74 -3.59 -33.20 15.54
N GLY A 75 -3.16 -32.44 14.52
CA GLY A 75 -3.13 -32.87 13.12
C GLY A 75 -4.48 -32.83 12.42
N LEU A 76 -5.52 -32.32 13.06
CA LEU A 76 -6.85 -32.15 12.49
C LEU A 76 -7.05 -30.74 11.90
N ASP A 77 -8.12 -30.59 11.12
CA ASP A 77 -8.48 -29.30 10.49
C ASP A 77 -9.37 -28.48 11.43
N ASP A 78 -8.85 -27.36 11.90
CA ASP A 78 -9.52 -26.42 12.80
C ASP A 78 -10.40 -25.38 12.11
N THR A 79 -10.53 -25.39 10.78
CA THR A 79 -11.26 -24.35 10.03
C THR A 79 -12.66 -24.10 10.60
N LYS A 80 -13.44 -25.17 10.83
CA LYS A 80 -14.81 -25.05 11.35
C LYS A 80 -14.84 -24.60 12.79
N ALA A 81 -13.91 -25.07 13.63
CA ALA A 81 -13.79 -24.67 15.01
C ALA A 81 -13.48 -23.18 15.13
N LEU A 82 -12.51 -22.69 14.36
CA LEU A 82 -12.15 -21.27 14.35
C LEU A 82 -13.26 -20.38 13.76
N GLN A 83 -13.92 -20.81 12.68
CA GLN A 83 -15.10 -20.12 12.14
C GLN A 83 -16.24 -20.05 13.17
N HIS A 84 -16.47 -21.12 13.93
CA HIS A 84 -17.44 -21.15 15.01
C HIS A 84 -17.04 -20.19 16.14
N ALA A 85 -15.79 -20.23 16.61
CA ALA A 85 -15.28 -19.30 17.63
C ALA A 85 -15.53 -17.83 17.22
N ILE A 86 -15.16 -17.45 15.99
CA ILE A 86 -15.39 -16.09 15.48
C ILE A 86 -16.88 -15.75 15.42
N SER A 87 -17.72 -16.69 15.00
CA SER A 87 -19.19 -16.49 14.99
C SER A 87 -19.74 -16.25 16.39
N GLU A 88 -19.32 -17.02 17.40
CA GLU A 88 -19.79 -16.87 18.78
C GLU A 88 -19.31 -15.55 19.40
N VAL A 89 -18.04 -15.22 19.26
CA VAL A 89 -17.51 -13.94 19.79
C VAL A 89 -18.09 -12.73 19.05
N SER A 90 -18.59 -12.91 17.83
CA SER A 90 -19.27 -11.84 17.07
C SER A 90 -20.61 -11.44 17.69
N LYS A 91 -21.20 -12.27 18.54
CA LYS A 91 -22.44 -11.96 19.29
C LYS A 91 -22.17 -11.13 20.56
N LEU A 92 -20.93 -11.06 21.02
CA LEU A 92 -20.54 -10.30 22.20
C LEU A 92 -20.60 -8.78 21.92
N LYS A 93 -21.03 -8.01 22.92
CA LYS A 93 -21.05 -6.55 22.83
C LYS A 93 -19.66 -5.96 23.14
N GLY A 94 -19.30 -4.91 22.42
CA GLY A 94 -18.04 -4.19 22.64
C GLY A 94 -16.82 -4.84 21.98
N PRO A 95 -15.62 -4.37 22.31
CA PRO A 95 -14.37 -4.93 21.78
C PRO A 95 -14.10 -6.35 22.26
N VAL A 96 -13.51 -7.19 21.39
CA VAL A 96 -13.16 -8.58 21.72
C VAL A 96 -11.80 -8.92 21.12
N THR A 97 -10.99 -9.62 21.90
CA THR A 97 -9.77 -10.29 21.44
C THR A 97 -9.97 -11.80 21.50
N LEU A 98 -9.82 -12.48 20.36
CA LEU A 98 -9.81 -13.94 20.26
C LEU A 98 -8.35 -14.42 20.24
N LEU A 99 -7.95 -15.16 21.26
CA LEU A 99 -6.61 -15.72 21.39
C LEU A 99 -6.54 -17.12 20.75
N LEU A 100 -5.58 -17.31 19.87
CA LEU A 100 -5.24 -18.62 19.30
C LEU A 100 -4.20 -19.31 20.16
N PRO A 101 -4.30 -20.64 20.38
CA PRO A 101 -3.32 -21.38 21.15
C PRO A 101 -1.93 -21.39 20.49
N PRO A 102 -0.85 -21.54 21.27
CA PRO A 102 0.48 -21.79 20.71
C PRO A 102 0.53 -23.18 20.05
N GLY A 103 1.33 -23.31 18.99
CA GLY A 103 1.47 -24.51 18.19
C GLY A 103 0.80 -24.41 16.82
N LYS A 104 0.76 -25.53 16.11
CA LYS A 104 0.29 -25.59 14.73
C LYS A 104 -1.23 -25.84 14.65
N ILE A 105 -1.96 -24.91 14.09
CA ILE A 105 -3.39 -24.96 13.76
C ILE A 105 -3.50 -25.18 12.25
N ILE A 106 -4.30 -26.15 11.81
CA ILE A 106 -4.49 -26.47 10.38
C ILE A 106 -5.76 -25.79 9.87
N ILE A 107 -5.63 -24.98 8.82
CA ILE A 107 -6.74 -24.26 8.20
C ILE A 107 -6.80 -24.57 6.71
N SER A 108 -7.93 -25.13 6.23
CA SER A 108 -8.16 -25.47 4.83
C SER A 108 -9.22 -24.62 4.13
N GLY A 109 -9.78 -23.63 4.82
CA GLY A 109 -10.79 -22.72 4.27
C GLY A 109 -10.61 -21.29 4.73
N ILE A 110 -11.37 -20.36 4.18
CA ILE A 110 -11.26 -18.94 4.48
C ILE A 110 -11.84 -18.65 5.88
N ILE A 111 -11.09 -17.90 6.66
CA ILE A 111 -11.51 -17.35 7.96
C ILE A 111 -11.93 -15.89 7.74
N TYR A 112 -13.25 -15.62 7.79
CA TYR A 112 -13.78 -14.28 7.63
C TYR A 112 -13.84 -13.53 8.95
N ILE A 113 -13.43 -12.26 8.91
CA ILE A 113 -13.62 -11.27 9.98
C ILE A 113 -14.63 -10.25 9.46
N GLU A 114 -15.83 -10.21 10.08
CA GLU A 114 -16.99 -9.43 9.61
C GLU A 114 -17.57 -8.51 10.69
N ARG A 115 -16.85 -8.32 11.79
CA ARG A 115 -17.29 -7.45 12.89
C ARG A 115 -16.27 -6.35 13.20
N ASN A 116 -16.74 -5.25 13.74
CA ASN A 116 -15.91 -4.17 14.28
C ASN A 116 -15.31 -4.53 15.64
N ASN A 117 -14.23 -3.83 16.04
CA ASN A 117 -13.60 -3.91 17.35
C ASN A 117 -13.21 -5.36 17.70
N PHE A 118 -12.41 -5.97 16.83
CA PHE A 118 -12.03 -7.37 16.93
C PHE A 118 -10.52 -7.54 16.69
N ILE A 119 -9.88 -8.28 17.59
CA ILE A 119 -8.49 -8.70 17.43
C ILE A 119 -8.43 -10.22 17.31
N LEU A 120 -7.81 -10.72 16.26
CA LEU A 120 -7.34 -12.10 16.14
C LEU A 120 -5.85 -12.11 16.52
N SER A 121 -5.51 -12.71 17.65
CA SER A 121 -4.16 -12.71 18.18
C SER A 121 -3.66 -14.13 18.43
N GLY A 122 -2.45 -14.43 17.99
CA GLY A 122 -1.75 -15.65 18.37
C GLY A 122 -0.91 -15.47 19.64
N ALA A 123 -0.15 -16.50 19.98
CA ALA A 123 0.79 -16.52 21.10
C ALA A 123 2.20 -16.02 20.72
N GLY A 124 2.34 -15.40 19.56
CA GLY A 124 3.60 -14.94 18.98
C GLY A 124 3.83 -15.55 17.59
N SER A 125 4.67 -14.89 16.76
CA SER A 125 5.00 -15.35 15.41
C SER A 125 6.23 -16.26 15.34
N GLY A 126 6.97 -16.43 16.45
CA GLY A 126 8.19 -17.24 16.54
C GLY A 126 7.93 -18.73 16.72
N GLU A 127 9.01 -19.50 16.94
CA GLU A 127 9.03 -20.97 17.00
C GLU A 127 8.06 -21.57 18.03
N HIS A 128 7.86 -20.90 19.17
CA HIS A 128 6.95 -21.35 20.23
C HIS A 128 5.60 -20.64 20.21
N GLY A 129 5.33 -19.85 19.19
CA GLY A 129 4.10 -19.10 19.00
C GLY A 129 3.01 -19.92 18.32
N THR A 130 2.06 -19.21 17.72
CA THR A 130 0.98 -19.80 16.93
C THR A 130 1.40 -19.90 15.46
N GLU A 131 1.28 -21.09 14.87
CA GLU A 131 1.45 -21.33 13.44
C GLU A 131 0.09 -21.68 12.81
N ILE A 132 -0.39 -20.89 11.87
CA ILE A 132 -1.52 -21.23 11.01
C ILE A 132 -0.94 -21.92 9.76
N TYR A 133 -1.17 -23.22 9.62
CA TYR A 133 -0.73 -24.01 8.48
C TYR A 133 -1.87 -24.25 7.49
N CYS A 134 -1.68 -23.83 6.24
CA CYS A 134 -2.67 -23.97 5.19
C CYS A 134 -2.16 -24.98 4.14
N PRO A 135 -2.56 -26.26 4.21
CA PRO A 135 -1.97 -27.34 3.40
C PRO A 135 -2.36 -27.31 1.92
N ARG A 136 -3.43 -26.60 1.56
CA ARG A 136 -3.96 -26.54 0.18
C ARG A 136 -4.27 -25.10 -0.19
N PRO A 137 -4.07 -24.68 -1.45
CA PRO A 137 -4.40 -23.33 -1.89
C PRO A 137 -5.92 -23.12 -2.00
N LEU A 138 -6.34 -21.87 -2.02
CA LEU A 138 -7.75 -21.47 -2.08
C LEU A 138 -8.49 -22.00 -3.32
N MET A 139 -7.79 -22.26 -4.41
CA MET A 139 -8.39 -22.85 -5.63
C MET A 139 -9.05 -24.23 -5.41
N TYR A 140 -8.70 -24.95 -4.32
CA TYR A 140 -9.32 -26.22 -3.95
C TYR A 140 -10.59 -26.04 -3.11
N THR A 141 -10.91 -24.83 -2.70
CA THR A 141 -12.16 -24.50 -2.02
C THR A 141 -13.22 -24.10 -3.03
N LYS A 142 -14.50 -24.12 -2.62
CA LYS A 142 -15.55 -23.50 -3.42
C LYS A 142 -15.27 -21.99 -3.50
N ASP A 143 -15.34 -21.43 -4.70
CA ASP A 143 -15.17 -19.99 -4.86
C ASP A 143 -16.11 -19.22 -3.95
N PRO A 144 -15.59 -18.27 -3.17
CA PRO A 144 -16.44 -17.31 -2.48
C PRO A 144 -17.33 -16.58 -3.48
N GLU A 145 -18.57 -16.30 -3.09
CA GLU A 145 -19.52 -15.59 -3.97
C GLU A 145 -18.94 -14.27 -4.49
N ASP A 146 -18.20 -13.58 -3.62
CA ASP A 146 -17.51 -12.31 -3.94
C ASP A 146 -16.44 -12.46 -5.05
N LEU A 147 -15.90 -13.65 -5.28
CA LEU A 147 -14.85 -13.90 -6.29
C LEU A 147 -15.37 -14.59 -7.55
N LYS A 148 -16.61 -15.08 -7.59
CA LYS A 148 -17.18 -15.72 -8.78
C LYS A 148 -17.26 -14.73 -9.96
N GLU A 149 -17.81 -13.54 -9.71
CA GLU A 149 -17.88 -12.51 -10.73
C GLU A 149 -16.49 -12.08 -11.20
N LEU A 150 -15.52 -11.98 -10.27
CA LEU A 150 -14.13 -11.69 -10.63
C LEU A 150 -13.56 -12.77 -11.55
N ARG A 151 -13.80 -14.05 -11.27
CA ARG A 151 -13.36 -15.13 -12.15
C ARG A 151 -13.97 -15.00 -13.56
N GLU A 152 -15.28 -14.80 -13.65
CA GLU A 152 -15.97 -14.62 -14.93
C GLU A 152 -15.41 -13.41 -15.71
N TYR A 153 -15.21 -12.29 -15.01
CA TYR A 153 -14.61 -11.08 -15.57
C TYR A 153 -13.20 -11.34 -16.11
N LEU A 154 -12.34 -12.00 -15.34
CA LEU A 154 -10.96 -12.26 -15.72
C LEU A 154 -10.86 -13.20 -16.92
N ILE A 155 -11.68 -14.25 -17.00
CA ILE A 155 -11.73 -15.15 -18.15
C ILE A 155 -12.08 -14.38 -19.41
N GLU A 156 -13.09 -13.53 -19.36
CA GLU A 156 -13.54 -12.77 -20.53
C GLU A 156 -12.56 -11.65 -20.90
N PHE A 157 -12.03 -10.97 -19.89
CA PHE A 157 -11.10 -9.86 -20.09
C PHE A 157 -9.73 -10.31 -20.56
N ASP A 158 -9.23 -11.41 -20.04
CA ASP A 158 -7.94 -12.01 -20.40
C ASP A 158 -7.89 -12.39 -21.88
N LYS A 159 -8.97 -12.94 -22.44
CA LYS A 159 -9.08 -13.25 -23.88
C LYS A 159 -8.81 -12.02 -24.77
N ARG A 160 -9.13 -10.81 -24.29
CA ARG A 160 -8.95 -9.55 -25.03
C ARG A 160 -7.57 -8.92 -24.86
N GLN A 161 -6.90 -9.23 -23.75
CA GLN A 161 -5.68 -8.55 -23.30
C GLN A 161 -4.41 -9.39 -23.50
N ARG A 162 -4.55 -10.67 -23.88
CA ARG A 162 -3.40 -11.55 -24.06
C ARG A 162 -2.51 -11.09 -25.19
N GLU A 163 -1.25 -10.86 -24.85
CA GLU A 163 -0.16 -10.77 -25.81
C GLU A 163 0.34 -12.19 -26.09
N LYS A 164 0.45 -12.57 -27.36
CA LYS A 164 0.80 -13.95 -27.79
C LYS A 164 2.11 -14.44 -27.19
N GLU A 165 3.06 -13.54 -26.95
CA GLU A 165 4.38 -13.86 -26.42
C GLU A 165 4.37 -14.27 -24.95
N ASN A 166 3.35 -13.84 -24.19
CA ASN A 166 3.23 -14.12 -22.75
C ASN A 166 2.14 -15.15 -22.43
N ASN A 167 1.60 -15.80 -23.42
CA ASN A 167 0.40 -16.62 -23.28
C ASN A 167 0.72 -18.08 -22.92
N ILE A 168 0.31 -18.51 -21.75
CA ILE A 168 0.30 -19.92 -21.33
C ILE A 168 -1.05 -20.60 -21.56
N ASP A 169 -1.98 -19.94 -22.24
CA ASP A 169 -3.34 -20.43 -22.55
C ASP A 169 -4.16 -20.89 -21.32
N LEU A 170 -3.90 -20.26 -20.17
CA LEU A 170 -4.68 -20.44 -18.95
C LEU A 170 -5.32 -19.10 -18.55
N PRO A 171 -6.57 -19.09 -18.09
CA PRO A 171 -7.19 -17.87 -17.60
C PRO A 171 -6.48 -17.36 -16.35
N PHE A 172 -6.46 -16.05 -16.16
CA PHE A 172 -5.95 -15.47 -14.93
C PHE A 172 -6.73 -15.96 -13.72
N SER A 173 -6.00 -16.28 -12.65
CA SER A 173 -6.59 -16.68 -11.38
C SER A 173 -7.18 -15.47 -10.65
N GLN A 174 -8.39 -15.60 -10.11
CA GLN A 174 -8.95 -14.60 -9.20
C GLN A 174 -8.12 -14.45 -7.91
N PHE A 175 -7.29 -15.43 -7.59
CA PHE A 175 -6.40 -15.41 -6.44
C PHE A 175 -5.04 -14.75 -6.72
N ALA A 176 -4.75 -14.36 -7.95
CA ALA A 176 -3.50 -13.68 -8.28
C ALA A 176 -3.32 -12.36 -7.50
N TRP A 177 -4.43 -11.67 -7.21
CA TRP A 177 -4.42 -10.41 -6.44
C TRP A 177 -5.67 -10.19 -5.57
N SER A 178 -6.36 -11.26 -5.18
CA SER A 178 -7.55 -11.20 -4.32
C SER A 178 -7.69 -12.47 -3.49
N GLY A 179 -8.43 -12.36 -2.39
CA GLY A 179 -8.64 -13.48 -1.47
C GLY A 179 -7.43 -13.76 -0.58
N GLY A 180 -7.69 -14.35 0.58
CA GLY A 180 -6.70 -14.78 1.55
C GLY A 180 -7.33 -15.73 2.56
N PHE A 181 -6.51 -16.54 3.23
CA PHE A 181 -7.01 -17.44 4.28
C PHE A 181 -7.60 -16.70 5.47
N ILE A 182 -7.08 -15.51 5.79
CA ILE A 182 -7.69 -14.57 6.73
C ILE A 182 -8.18 -13.38 5.91
N TRP A 183 -9.48 -13.12 5.95
CA TRP A 183 -10.12 -12.12 5.10
C TRP A 183 -11.08 -11.23 5.91
N THR A 184 -10.79 -9.92 5.98
CA THR A 184 -11.74 -8.94 6.50
C THR A 184 -12.79 -8.63 5.44
N ARG A 185 -14.08 -8.73 5.73
CA ARG A 185 -15.15 -8.58 4.75
C ARG A 185 -16.35 -7.84 5.32
N VAL A 186 -16.89 -6.91 4.54
CA VAL A 186 -18.23 -6.35 4.75
C VAL A 186 -19.21 -7.09 3.83
N PRO A 187 -20.10 -7.94 4.35
CA PRO A 187 -21.02 -8.72 3.53
C PRO A 187 -21.84 -7.85 2.58
N GLY A 188 -21.94 -8.26 1.32
CA GLY A 188 -22.69 -7.56 0.28
C GLY A 188 -21.99 -6.35 -0.33
N GLU A 189 -20.74 -6.07 0.05
CA GLU A 189 -19.90 -5.04 -0.59
C GLU A 189 -19.00 -5.67 -1.65
N ARG A 190 -18.69 -4.89 -2.69
CA ARG A 190 -17.81 -5.33 -3.79
C ARG A 190 -16.40 -5.63 -3.32
N VAL A 191 -15.80 -6.68 -3.87
CA VAL A 191 -14.38 -6.97 -3.73
C VAL A 191 -13.55 -6.03 -4.62
N LYS A 192 -13.98 -5.84 -5.87
CA LYS A 192 -13.32 -4.92 -6.82
C LYS A 192 -14.30 -3.87 -7.35
N PRO A 193 -13.87 -2.62 -7.53
CA PRO A 193 -14.76 -1.52 -7.89
C PRO A 193 -15.39 -1.66 -9.30
N TYR A 194 -14.80 -2.46 -10.19
CA TYR A 194 -15.26 -2.66 -11.56
C TYR A 194 -16.20 -3.87 -11.74
N LEU A 195 -16.52 -4.60 -10.67
CA LEU A 195 -17.50 -5.69 -10.71
C LEU A 195 -18.90 -5.14 -10.53
N LYS A 196 -19.88 -5.61 -11.34
CA LYS A 196 -21.21 -5.01 -11.46
C LYS A 196 -22.34 -5.78 -10.77
N LYS A 197 -22.25 -7.11 -10.66
CA LYS A 197 -23.33 -7.96 -10.11
C LYS A 197 -23.62 -7.69 -8.63
N TYR A 198 -22.63 -7.28 -7.86
CA TYR A 198 -22.78 -6.87 -6.46
C TYR A 198 -22.94 -5.36 -6.31
N GLU A 199 -23.41 -4.69 -7.38
CA GLU A 199 -23.53 -3.26 -7.38
C GLU A 199 -24.70 -2.80 -6.54
N ARG A 200 -24.42 -2.40 -5.29
CA ARG A 200 -25.27 -1.43 -4.63
C ARG A 200 -24.92 -0.06 -5.23
N PRO A 201 -25.92 0.71 -5.69
CA PRO A 201 -25.66 2.11 -6.04
C PRO A 201 -24.98 2.81 -4.87
N TYR A 202 -24.01 3.66 -5.15
CA TYR A 202 -23.43 4.49 -4.11
C TYR A 202 -24.52 5.34 -3.46
N GLU A 203 -24.60 5.30 -2.12
CA GLU A 203 -25.45 6.24 -1.38
C GLU A 203 -24.72 7.57 -1.30
N VAL A 204 -25.09 8.51 -2.16
CA VAL A 204 -24.51 9.86 -2.20
C VAL A 204 -25.04 10.64 -1.00
N LEU A 205 -24.15 11.11 -0.14
CA LEU A 205 -24.45 11.88 1.06
C LEU A 205 -24.34 13.38 0.82
N ALA A 206 -23.51 13.80 -0.11
CA ALA A 206 -23.36 15.18 -0.55
C ALA A 206 -22.67 15.26 -1.92
N LYS A 207 -23.00 16.28 -2.70
CA LYS A 207 -22.22 16.71 -3.86
C LYS A 207 -21.11 17.65 -3.39
N VAL A 208 -19.97 17.61 -4.06
CA VAL A 208 -18.80 18.44 -3.73
C VAL A 208 -18.44 19.30 -4.94
N SER A 209 -18.35 20.61 -4.74
CA SER A 209 -18.01 21.54 -5.83
C SER A 209 -16.55 22.02 -5.77
N GLU A 210 -16.00 22.20 -4.56
CA GLU A 210 -14.66 22.77 -4.38
C GLU A 210 -13.94 22.19 -3.16
N GLY A 211 -12.61 22.17 -3.26
CA GLY A 211 -11.68 21.86 -2.19
C GLY A 211 -10.25 22.15 -2.64
N LYS A 212 -9.36 22.49 -1.71
CA LYS A 212 -7.96 22.80 -2.01
C LYS A 212 -7.04 21.69 -1.56
N ARG A 213 -6.08 21.27 -2.40
CA ARG A 213 -5.01 20.35 -2.05
C ARG A 213 -4.31 20.81 -0.75
N GLY A 214 -4.14 19.91 0.20
CA GLY A 214 -3.58 20.20 1.51
C GLY A 214 -4.56 20.87 2.48
N GLY A 215 -5.75 21.30 2.01
CA GLY A 215 -6.82 21.82 2.85
C GLY A 215 -7.70 20.72 3.45
N PHE A 216 -8.54 21.12 4.43
CA PHE A 216 -9.45 20.22 5.16
C PHE A 216 -10.92 20.53 4.90
N SER A 217 -11.22 21.46 4.01
CA SER A 217 -12.56 21.95 3.77
C SER A 217 -13.05 21.58 2.37
N LEU A 218 -14.30 21.15 2.29
CA LEU A 218 -15.02 20.83 1.06
C LEU A 218 -16.30 21.68 0.99
N SER A 219 -16.53 22.37 -0.13
CA SER A 219 -17.82 23.00 -0.40
C SER A 219 -18.80 21.92 -0.81
N VAL A 220 -19.88 21.75 -0.01
CA VAL A 220 -20.86 20.68 -0.17
C VAL A 220 -22.26 21.24 -0.40
N SER A 221 -23.05 20.51 -1.18
CA SER A 221 -24.47 20.73 -1.41
C SER A 221 -25.24 19.40 -1.31
N GLU A 222 -26.56 19.46 -1.23
CA GLU A 222 -27.42 18.27 -1.06
C GLU A 222 -26.93 17.38 0.10
N SER A 223 -26.54 18.01 1.21
CA SER A 223 -25.83 17.36 2.33
C SER A 223 -26.70 16.97 3.52
N GLN A 224 -28.02 16.89 3.35
CA GLN A 224 -28.99 16.60 4.42
C GLN A 224 -28.81 15.22 5.08
N HIS A 225 -28.10 14.29 4.42
CA HIS A 225 -27.79 12.94 4.93
C HIS A 225 -26.36 12.79 5.45
N LEU A 226 -25.56 13.86 5.35
CA LEU A 226 -24.18 13.89 5.84
C LEU A 226 -24.15 14.32 7.31
N ASN A 227 -23.51 13.55 8.18
CA ASN A 227 -23.45 13.84 9.60
C ASN A 227 -22.00 13.99 10.10
N ILE A 228 -21.84 14.79 11.16
CA ILE A 228 -20.57 14.87 11.88
C ILE A 228 -20.27 13.49 12.49
N GLY A 229 -19.05 13.01 12.29
CA GLY A 229 -18.61 11.70 12.73
C GLY A 229 -18.71 10.60 11.67
N ASP A 230 -19.44 10.82 10.58
CA ASP A 230 -19.47 9.88 9.45
C ASP A 230 -18.06 9.69 8.87
N VAL A 231 -17.75 8.45 8.51
CA VAL A 231 -16.58 8.14 7.66
C VAL A 231 -17.12 7.91 6.26
N VAL A 232 -16.72 8.77 5.35
CA VAL A 232 -17.23 8.84 3.98
C VAL A 232 -16.10 8.59 2.99
N GLU A 233 -16.43 8.23 1.76
CA GLU A 233 -15.47 8.22 0.66
C GLU A 233 -15.72 9.43 -0.24
N LEU A 234 -14.72 10.31 -0.37
CA LEU A 234 -14.67 11.33 -1.40
C LEU A 234 -14.28 10.66 -2.71
N GLN A 235 -15.10 10.82 -3.72
CA GLN A 235 -14.91 10.27 -5.05
C GLN A 235 -14.81 11.38 -6.08
N LEU A 236 -13.80 11.31 -6.96
CA LEU A 236 -13.62 12.19 -8.10
C LEU A 236 -13.53 11.35 -9.38
N PHE A 237 -14.27 11.73 -10.42
CA PHE A 237 -14.46 10.93 -11.63
C PHE A 237 -13.75 11.47 -12.84
N ASN A 238 -13.37 10.57 -13.76
CA ASN A 238 -12.74 10.85 -15.03
C ASN A 238 -13.78 10.83 -16.18
N LYS A 239 -14.82 11.67 -16.11
CA LYS A 239 -15.92 11.65 -17.08
C LYS A 239 -15.52 12.02 -18.51
N GLN A 240 -14.46 12.78 -18.68
CA GLN A 240 -14.01 13.31 -19.98
C GLN A 240 -12.93 12.42 -20.65
N GLY A 241 -12.61 11.26 -20.08
CA GLY A 241 -11.58 10.37 -20.64
C GLY A 241 -10.16 10.94 -20.55
N GLU A 242 -9.33 10.67 -21.53
CA GLU A 242 -7.90 11.01 -21.52
C GLU A 242 -7.61 12.52 -21.47
N GLU A 243 -8.49 13.33 -22.03
CA GLU A 243 -8.38 14.80 -22.02
C GLU A 243 -8.94 15.45 -20.75
N SER A 244 -9.37 14.66 -19.79
CA SER A 244 -9.99 15.19 -18.58
C SER A 244 -9.02 15.98 -17.71
N GLN A 245 -9.54 17.04 -17.10
CA GLN A 245 -8.75 17.88 -16.19
C GLN A 245 -8.22 17.11 -14.98
N ILE A 246 -8.91 16.05 -14.51
CA ILE A 246 -8.43 15.24 -13.40
C ILE A 246 -7.21 14.41 -13.79
N ILE A 247 -7.15 13.87 -15.00
CA ILE A 247 -5.98 13.19 -15.53
C ILE A 247 -4.81 14.17 -15.66
N GLN A 248 -5.06 15.33 -16.25
CA GLN A 248 -4.04 16.38 -16.36
C GLN A 248 -3.50 16.79 -14.97
N GLU A 249 -4.37 16.89 -13.98
CA GLU A 249 -3.95 17.20 -12.58
C GLU A 249 -3.11 16.08 -11.98
N LEU A 250 -3.53 14.81 -12.10
CA LEU A 250 -2.83 13.67 -11.53
C LEU A 250 -1.44 13.44 -12.15
N TYR A 251 -1.27 13.71 -13.43
CA TYR A 251 -0.02 13.50 -14.16
C TYR A 251 0.72 14.80 -14.50
N LYS A 252 0.20 15.96 -14.06
CA LYS A 252 0.81 17.28 -14.29
C LYS A 252 1.13 17.54 -15.76
N ASN A 253 0.21 17.17 -16.65
CA ASN A 253 0.35 17.29 -18.11
C ASN A 253 1.56 16.53 -18.69
N GLN A 254 2.10 15.54 -17.99
CA GLN A 254 3.24 14.73 -18.41
C GLN A 254 2.80 13.31 -18.79
N LEU A 255 1.67 13.18 -19.42
CA LEU A 255 1.19 11.90 -19.92
C LEU A 255 2.04 11.41 -21.08
N THR A 256 2.57 10.20 -20.94
CA THR A 256 3.28 9.51 -22.01
C THR A 256 2.38 8.49 -22.71
N ARG A 257 1.52 7.81 -21.94
CA ARG A 257 0.55 6.83 -22.42
C ARG A 257 -0.49 6.55 -21.34
N ILE A 258 -1.75 6.55 -21.70
CA ILE A 258 -2.87 6.07 -20.90
C ILE A 258 -3.29 4.68 -21.39
N GLY A 259 -3.41 3.72 -20.46
CA GLY A 259 -3.95 2.40 -20.76
C GLY A 259 -5.47 2.36 -20.74
N SER A 260 -6.01 1.30 -21.31
CA SER A 260 -7.46 1.09 -21.46
C SER A 260 -8.11 0.29 -20.33
N HIS A 261 -7.39 0.01 -19.24
CA HIS A 261 -7.90 -0.81 -18.15
C HIS A 261 -8.85 -0.05 -17.22
N HIS A 262 -9.58 -0.80 -16.38
CA HIS A 262 -10.65 -0.32 -15.51
C HIS A 262 -10.29 0.89 -14.62
N TRP A 263 -9.03 1.09 -14.26
CA TRP A 263 -8.63 2.25 -13.47
C TRP A 263 -8.99 3.60 -14.13
N ASN A 264 -9.15 3.61 -15.45
CA ASN A 264 -9.49 4.79 -16.25
C ASN A 264 -10.96 4.77 -16.76
N PHE A 265 -11.84 3.95 -16.22
CA PHE A 265 -13.24 3.90 -16.65
C PHE A 265 -13.98 5.15 -16.16
N PRO A 266 -14.81 5.79 -17.04
CA PRO A 266 -15.50 7.04 -16.71
C PRO A 266 -16.49 6.92 -15.53
N ASP A 267 -17.03 5.73 -15.31
CA ASP A 267 -18.01 5.46 -14.27
C ASP A 267 -17.38 5.04 -12.94
N LEU A 268 -16.05 4.91 -12.91
CA LEU A 268 -15.29 4.60 -11.69
C LEU A 268 -14.57 5.84 -11.17
N PRO A 269 -14.52 6.04 -9.85
CA PRO A 269 -13.76 7.15 -9.30
C PRO A 269 -12.26 6.93 -9.53
N LEU A 270 -11.61 7.94 -10.06
CA LEU A 270 -10.16 7.95 -10.32
C LEU A 270 -9.35 8.38 -9.08
N VAL A 271 -9.93 9.21 -8.22
CA VAL A 271 -9.39 9.57 -6.90
C VAL A 271 -10.40 9.21 -5.84
N ARG A 272 -9.91 8.56 -4.77
CA ARG A 272 -10.72 8.10 -3.65
C ARG A 272 -10.00 8.44 -2.35
N GLN A 273 -10.71 9.07 -1.41
CA GLN A 273 -10.20 9.37 -0.08
C GLN A 273 -11.25 9.03 0.96
N GLN A 274 -10.91 8.18 1.93
CA GLN A 274 -11.77 7.88 3.06
C GLN A 274 -11.51 8.90 4.17
N LEU A 275 -12.52 9.69 4.48
CA LEU A 275 -12.42 10.86 5.33
C LEU A 275 -13.47 10.82 6.43
N LYS A 276 -13.09 11.16 7.67
CA LYS A 276 -14.06 11.40 8.74
C LYS A 276 -14.52 12.85 8.69
N VAL A 277 -15.82 13.08 8.73
CA VAL A 277 -16.44 14.41 8.82
C VAL A 277 -16.31 14.92 10.25
N LEU A 278 -15.65 16.07 10.43
CA LEU A 278 -15.38 16.67 11.75
C LEU A 278 -16.34 17.80 12.08
N ALA A 279 -16.78 18.56 11.07
CA ALA A 279 -17.73 19.67 11.22
C ALA A 279 -18.50 19.88 9.91
N ILE A 280 -19.70 20.44 10.01
CA ILE A 280 -20.50 20.89 8.87
C ILE A 280 -21.10 22.24 9.25
N SER A 281 -20.84 23.29 8.47
CA SER A 281 -21.38 24.62 8.68
C SER A 281 -21.46 25.36 7.34
N GLU A 282 -22.60 26.02 7.07
CA GLU A 282 -22.78 26.92 5.93
C GLU A 282 -22.37 26.33 4.56
N GLY A 283 -22.69 25.06 4.33
CA GLY A 283 -22.30 24.38 3.08
C GLY A 283 -20.82 23.98 2.99
N ILE A 284 -20.10 24.03 4.12
CA ILE A 284 -18.70 23.57 4.22
C ILE A 284 -18.62 22.34 5.12
N ALA A 285 -18.04 21.26 4.63
CA ALA A 285 -17.68 20.10 5.43
C ALA A 285 -16.18 20.13 5.73
N THR A 286 -15.81 20.00 7.02
CA THR A 286 -14.42 19.85 7.46
C THR A 286 -14.10 18.37 7.67
N VAL A 287 -12.94 17.92 7.18
CA VAL A 287 -12.55 16.50 7.15
C VAL A 287 -11.24 16.24 7.91
N SER A 288 -11.01 14.95 8.25
CA SER A 288 -9.97 14.51 9.18
C SER A 288 -8.53 14.50 8.62
N SER A 289 -8.36 14.56 7.31
CA SER A 289 -7.05 14.59 6.68
C SER A 289 -7.07 15.46 5.42
N PRO A 290 -5.91 15.99 4.99
CA PRO A 290 -5.86 16.95 3.90
C PRO A 290 -6.22 16.33 2.55
N LEU A 291 -6.82 17.12 1.67
CA LEU A 291 -7.14 16.72 0.30
C LEU A 291 -5.87 16.47 -0.51
N THR A 292 -5.87 15.42 -1.31
CA THR A 292 -4.71 15.01 -2.12
C THR A 292 -4.51 15.86 -3.36
N ILE A 293 -5.59 16.37 -3.92
CA ILE A 293 -5.60 17.29 -5.08
C ILE A 293 -6.66 18.38 -4.88
N ASP A 294 -6.63 19.41 -5.73
CA ASP A 294 -7.73 20.37 -5.81
C ASP A 294 -8.99 19.66 -6.30
N VAL A 295 -10.12 19.93 -5.66
CA VAL A 295 -11.44 19.50 -6.14
C VAL A 295 -12.04 20.64 -6.97
N LYS A 296 -12.48 20.31 -8.18
CA LYS A 296 -13.08 21.25 -9.14
C LYS A 296 -14.43 20.72 -9.63
N PRO A 297 -15.37 21.57 -10.03
CA PRO A 297 -16.68 21.13 -10.54
C PRO A 297 -16.60 20.11 -11.68
N ALA A 298 -15.59 20.22 -12.55
CA ALA A 298 -15.36 19.31 -13.67
C ALA A 298 -15.06 17.85 -13.24
N PHE A 299 -14.76 17.59 -11.96
CA PHE A 299 -14.47 16.25 -11.45
C PHE A 299 -15.70 15.51 -10.96
N GLU A 300 -16.89 16.13 -11.03
CA GLU A 300 -18.15 15.55 -10.56
C GLU A 300 -18.01 14.89 -9.17
N ALA A 301 -17.35 15.60 -8.26
CA ALA A 301 -16.99 15.04 -6.97
C ALA A 301 -18.21 14.84 -6.05
N GLN A 302 -18.17 13.77 -5.28
CA GLN A 302 -19.22 13.43 -4.32
C GLN A 302 -18.66 12.80 -3.04
N LEU A 303 -19.37 12.95 -1.92
CA LEU A 303 -19.19 12.18 -0.71
C LEU A 303 -20.21 11.06 -0.69
N VAL A 304 -19.74 9.82 -0.56
CA VAL A 304 -20.61 8.65 -0.50
C VAL A 304 -20.45 7.92 0.84
N ARG A 305 -21.51 7.21 1.25
CA ARG A 305 -21.42 6.31 2.39
C ARG A 305 -20.39 5.22 2.10
N TRP A 306 -19.46 5.04 3.03
CA TRP A 306 -18.44 4.01 2.93
C TRP A 306 -18.67 2.95 4.01
N ASN A 307 -19.27 1.82 3.62
CA ASN A 307 -19.45 0.69 4.52
C ASN A 307 -18.10 0.02 4.76
N HIS A 308 -17.69 -0.06 6.03
CA HIS A 308 -16.37 -0.55 6.43
C HIS A 308 -16.39 -1.18 7.82
N LEU A 309 -15.42 -2.02 8.08
CA LEU A 309 -15.06 -2.46 9.42
C LEU A 309 -14.04 -1.49 10.04
N LYS A 310 -14.02 -1.40 11.36
CA LYS A 310 -13.06 -0.56 12.09
C LYS A 310 -12.52 -1.27 13.32
N GLU A 311 -11.32 -0.84 13.75
CA GLU A 311 -10.64 -1.38 14.94
C GLU A 311 -10.46 -2.90 14.82
N ILE A 312 -9.89 -3.35 13.68
CA ILE A 312 -9.54 -4.74 13.44
C ILE A 312 -8.05 -4.92 13.65
N GLY A 313 -7.68 -5.88 14.48
CA GLY A 313 -6.30 -6.32 14.68
C GLY A 313 -6.09 -7.76 14.21
N ILE A 314 -4.99 -8.00 13.51
CA ILE A 314 -4.53 -9.34 13.10
C ILE A 314 -3.07 -9.41 13.52
N GLN A 315 -2.74 -10.23 14.52
CA GLN A 315 -1.41 -10.11 15.12
C GLN A 315 -0.85 -11.40 15.77
N ASP A 316 0.48 -11.42 15.92
CA ASP A 316 1.21 -12.33 16.80
C ASP A 316 1.09 -13.81 16.40
N PHE A 317 1.20 -14.14 15.11
CA PHE A 317 1.27 -15.52 14.63
C PHE A 317 2.06 -15.64 13.33
N SER A 318 2.36 -16.88 12.92
CA SER A 318 2.87 -17.19 11.60
C SER A 318 1.81 -17.86 10.71
N ILE A 319 1.92 -17.65 9.40
CA ILE A 319 1.15 -18.37 8.38
C ILE A 319 2.14 -19.13 7.52
N ARG A 320 1.95 -20.43 7.38
CA ARG A 320 2.82 -21.27 6.57
C ARG A 320 2.04 -22.06 5.52
N PHE A 321 2.60 -22.05 4.32
CA PHE A 321 2.13 -22.83 3.18
C PHE A 321 3.17 -23.90 2.81
N PRO A 322 2.76 -24.98 2.12
CA PRO A 322 3.70 -25.95 1.61
C PRO A 322 4.57 -25.33 0.51
N LYS A 323 5.75 -25.89 0.32
CA LYS A 323 6.56 -25.60 -0.86
C LYS A 323 5.78 -26.05 -2.10
N SER A 324 5.61 -25.15 -3.06
CA SER A 324 4.87 -25.39 -4.30
C SER A 324 5.62 -24.75 -5.47
N PRO A 325 5.78 -25.46 -6.60
CA PRO A 325 6.39 -24.86 -7.78
C PRO A 325 5.47 -23.76 -8.32
N ARG A 326 6.06 -22.60 -8.65
CA ARG A 326 5.35 -21.56 -9.36
C ARG A 326 5.06 -22.00 -10.80
N ILE A 327 3.80 -21.93 -11.22
CA ILE A 327 3.38 -22.30 -12.58
C ILE A 327 3.69 -21.14 -13.53
N ALA A 328 3.07 -19.99 -13.33
CA ALA A 328 3.31 -18.76 -14.08
C ALA A 328 2.73 -17.55 -13.35
N HIS A 329 3.00 -16.36 -13.88
CA HIS A 329 2.44 -15.11 -13.40
C HIS A 329 0.93 -15.02 -13.73
N HIS A 330 0.12 -14.58 -12.80
CA HIS A 330 -1.33 -14.43 -12.84
C HIS A 330 -2.15 -15.74 -12.82
N VAL A 331 -1.51 -16.88 -12.62
CA VAL A 331 -2.21 -18.17 -12.43
C VAL A 331 -1.93 -18.79 -11.07
N GLU A 332 -1.57 -17.98 -10.11
CA GLU A 332 -1.29 -18.39 -8.75
C GLU A 332 -2.50 -19.13 -8.15
N PRO A 333 -2.29 -20.30 -7.51
CA PRO A 333 -3.39 -21.12 -7.00
C PRO A 333 -4.05 -20.58 -5.73
N GLY A 334 -3.47 -19.54 -5.10
CA GLY A 334 -4.06 -18.89 -3.94
C GLY A 334 -3.53 -19.37 -2.59
N PHE A 335 -2.23 -19.57 -2.46
CA PHE A 335 -1.56 -19.59 -1.17
C PHE A 335 -1.41 -18.16 -0.66
N ASN A 336 -2.54 -17.48 -0.38
CA ASN A 336 -2.58 -16.09 0.03
C ASN A 336 -2.84 -15.99 1.54
N GLY A 337 -2.00 -15.23 2.25
CA GLY A 337 -2.10 -15.10 3.69
C GLY A 337 -3.30 -14.27 4.15
N ILE A 338 -3.17 -12.96 4.13
CA ILE A 338 -4.16 -12.02 4.63
C ILE A 338 -4.71 -11.18 3.48
N TYR A 339 -6.03 -11.04 3.42
CA TYR A 339 -6.70 -10.11 2.51
C TYR A 339 -7.52 -9.09 3.30
N LEU A 340 -7.04 -7.84 3.31
CA LEU A 340 -7.73 -6.75 3.99
C LEU A 340 -8.65 -6.04 3.01
N THR A 341 -9.96 -6.07 3.26
CA THR A 341 -10.93 -5.32 2.48
C THR A 341 -11.80 -4.46 3.38
N ARG A 342 -12.04 -3.21 2.96
CA ARG A 342 -12.94 -2.26 3.62
C ARG A 342 -12.70 -2.13 5.13
N VAL A 343 -11.46 -1.93 5.54
CA VAL A 343 -11.12 -1.66 6.95
C VAL A 343 -10.60 -0.25 7.14
N TYR A 344 -10.93 0.32 8.28
CA TYR A 344 -10.58 1.67 8.72
C TYR A 344 -10.00 1.64 10.14
N ASN A 345 -8.95 2.41 10.43
CA ASN A 345 -8.30 2.43 11.73
C ASN A 345 -8.03 1.02 12.26
N SER A 346 -7.25 0.25 11.52
CA SER A 346 -7.02 -1.17 11.76
C SER A 346 -5.53 -1.50 11.63
N TRP A 347 -5.12 -2.70 11.98
CA TRP A 347 -3.70 -3.08 11.91
C TRP A 347 -3.46 -4.56 11.62
N VAL A 348 -2.25 -4.82 11.09
CA VAL A 348 -1.60 -6.12 11.07
C VAL A 348 -0.24 -5.95 11.73
N LYS A 349 0.12 -6.82 12.69
CA LYS A 349 1.34 -6.66 13.48
C LYS A 349 1.99 -8.00 13.80
N ASN A 350 3.34 -8.05 13.72
CA ASN A 350 4.14 -9.19 14.13
C ASN A 350 3.68 -10.52 13.49
N ILE A 351 3.72 -10.56 12.15
CA ILE A 351 3.31 -11.70 11.34
C ILE A 351 4.50 -12.24 10.56
N ILE A 352 4.70 -13.57 10.57
CA ILE A 352 5.62 -14.25 9.67
C ILE A 352 4.82 -15.03 8.64
N ILE A 353 5.12 -14.85 7.35
CA ILE A 353 4.44 -15.56 6.25
C ILE A 353 5.48 -16.33 5.45
N GLU A 354 5.27 -17.64 5.33
CA GLU A 354 6.22 -18.54 4.68
C GLU A 354 5.58 -19.25 3.48
N ASN A 355 6.27 -19.25 2.33
CA ASN A 355 5.89 -19.90 1.08
C ASN A 355 4.56 -19.43 0.46
N ALA A 356 4.18 -18.18 0.67
CA ALA A 356 2.94 -17.64 0.09
C ALA A 356 3.07 -17.32 -1.41
N ASP A 357 1.95 -17.40 -2.14
CA ASP A 357 1.77 -16.74 -3.44
C ASP A 357 1.64 -15.23 -3.23
N SER A 358 0.87 -14.82 -2.22
CA SER A 358 0.77 -13.44 -1.77
C SER A 358 0.67 -13.36 -0.25
N GLY A 359 1.51 -12.53 0.37
CA GLY A 359 1.52 -12.41 1.83
C GLY A 359 0.31 -11.62 2.35
N ILE A 360 0.26 -10.32 2.06
CA ILE A 360 -0.83 -9.42 2.42
C ILE A 360 -1.31 -8.70 1.18
N LEU A 361 -2.57 -8.88 0.85
CA LEU A 361 -3.28 -8.15 -0.20
C LEU A 361 -4.27 -7.17 0.43
N THR A 362 -4.52 -6.06 -0.24
CA THR A 362 -5.44 -5.03 0.23
C THR A 362 -6.39 -4.57 -0.86
N GLU A 363 -7.59 -4.14 -0.48
CA GLU A 363 -8.54 -3.49 -1.38
C GLU A 363 -9.49 -2.56 -0.61
N ASN A 364 -9.51 -1.29 -0.98
CA ASN A 364 -10.41 -0.29 -0.40
C ASN A 364 -10.29 -0.16 1.13
N ILE A 365 -9.08 0.10 1.62
CA ILE A 365 -8.78 0.27 3.04
C ILE A 365 -8.18 1.65 3.31
N ALA A 366 -8.35 2.16 4.53
CA ALA A 366 -7.78 3.44 4.92
C ALA A 366 -7.33 3.48 6.38
N ASN A 367 -6.31 4.29 6.66
CA ASN A 367 -5.75 4.49 8.01
C ASN A 367 -5.37 3.16 8.68
N VAL A 368 -4.67 2.31 7.95
CA VAL A 368 -4.21 1.00 8.44
C VAL A 368 -2.70 1.04 8.66
N THR A 369 -2.26 0.41 9.74
CA THR A 369 -0.83 0.13 9.95
C THR A 369 -0.56 -1.36 9.77
N ILE A 370 0.46 -1.67 8.97
CA ILE A 370 1.03 -3.02 8.79
C ILE A 370 2.45 -2.95 9.32
N GLU A 371 2.76 -3.64 10.42
CA GLU A 371 4.07 -3.52 11.03
C GLU A 371 4.70 -4.87 11.40
N ASP A 372 6.04 -4.92 11.32
CA ASP A 372 6.84 -6.08 11.71
C ASP A 372 6.37 -7.36 11.01
N VAL A 373 6.22 -7.29 9.69
CA VAL A 373 5.88 -8.45 8.85
C VAL A 373 7.14 -8.99 8.19
N VAL A 374 7.34 -10.30 8.31
CA VAL A 374 8.43 -11.03 7.66
C VAL A 374 7.84 -11.98 6.63
N THR A 375 8.31 -11.90 5.39
CA THR A 375 8.00 -12.89 4.36
C THR A 375 9.25 -13.69 4.02
N LYS A 376 9.13 -15.02 3.93
CA LYS A 376 10.25 -15.92 3.69
C LYS A 376 9.81 -17.20 2.97
N GLY A 377 10.77 -18.06 2.70
CA GLY A 377 10.55 -19.38 2.10
C GLY A 377 11.15 -19.51 0.71
N GLU A 378 10.86 -20.63 0.05
CA GLU A 378 11.46 -20.99 -1.23
C GLU A 378 10.53 -20.67 -2.43
N ASN A 379 9.23 -20.44 -2.18
CA ASN A 379 8.29 -20.07 -3.23
C ASN A 379 8.56 -18.64 -3.70
N THR A 380 8.49 -18.42 -5.02
CA THR A 380 8.47 -17.06 -5.57
C THR A 380 7.08 -16.48 -5.39
N ALA A 381 6.95 -15.46 -4.57
CA ALA A 381 5.68 -14.77 -4.37
C ALA A 381 5.31 -13.87 -5.57
N HIS A 382 4.02 -13.65 -5.79
CA HIS A 382 3.53 -12.56 -6.62
C HIS A 382 3.70 -11.24 -5.87
N TYR A 383 3.11 -11.14 -4.68
CA TYR A 383 3.25 -10.01 -3.77
C TYR A 383 3.71 -10.45 -2.38
N THR A 384 4.48 -9.61 -1.70
CA THR A 384 4.68 -9.78 -0.25
C THR A 384 3.68 -8.96 0.53
N VAL A 385 3.67 -7.65 0.35
CA VAL A 385 2.63 -6.73 0.81
C VAL A 385 2.26 -5.85 -0.37
N ALA A 386 0.99 -5.86 -0.79
CA ALA A 386 0.48 -5.05 -1.89
C ALA A 386 -0.53 -4.03 -1.39
N MET A 387 -0.32 -2.77 -1.69
CA MET A 387 -1.24 -1.68 -1.41
C MET A 387 -2.05 -1.34 -2.65
N SER A 388 -3.28 -1.85 -2.75
CA SER A 388 -4.24 -1.60 -3.84
C SER A 388 -5.52 -0.99 -3.29
N GLY A 389 -6.01 0.07 -3.91
CA GLY A 389 -7.21 0.77 -3.45
C GLY A 389 -7.08 1.33 -2.03
N THR A 390 -5.91 1.84 -1.67
CA THR A 390 -5.56 2.20 -0.29
C THR A 390 -5.36 3.70 -0.12
N TYR A 391 -5.74 4.21 1.06
CA TYR A 391 -5.52 5.60 1.42
C TYR A 391 -4.94 5.71 2.84
N ASN A 392 -3.84 6.47 2.99
CA ASN A 392 -3.17 6.67 4.29
C ASN A 392 -2.79 5.35 4.99
N VAL A 393 -2.23 4.38 4.27
CA VAL A 393 -1.72 3.13 4.85
C VAL A 393 -0.23 3.27 5.16
N LEU A 394 0.17 2.85 6.35
CA LEU A 394 1.56 2.77 6.79
C LEU A 394 1.98 1.29 6.89
N ALA A 395 2.93 0.85 6.06
CA ALA A 395 3.63 -0.41 6.25
C ALA A 395 5.04 -0.11 6.77
N ARG A 396 5.41 -0.64 7.94
CA ARG A 396 6.73 -0.38 8.52
C ARG A 396 7.40 -1.65 9.02
N GLY A 397 8.73 -1.68 8.92
CA GLY A 397 9.51 -2.83 9.41
C GLY A 397 9.27 -4.12 8.63
N ILE A 398 8.85 -4.02 7.36
CA ILE A 398 8.63 -5.19 6.50
C ILE A 398 9.98 -5.75 6.06
N LYS A 399 10.19 -7.06 6.25
CA LYS A 399 11.41 -7.76 5.80
C LYS A 399 11.06 -8.87 4.81
N VAL A 400 11.64 -8.78 3.61
CA VAL A 400 11.35 -9.70 2.49
C VAL A 400 12.59 -10.55 2.22
N TYR A 401 12.56 -11.82 2.65
CA TYR A 401 13.65 -12.78 2.47
C TYR A 401 13.45 -13.71 1.27
N ASN A 402 12.22 -13.88 0.78
CA ASN A 402 11.93 -14.70 -0.39
C ASN A 402 11.94 -13.87 -1.68
N LYS A 403 12.12 -14.54 -2.80
CA LYS A 403 11.91 -13.91 -4.11
C LYS A 403 10.44 -13.52 -4.29
N ALA A 404 10.19 -12.33 -4.82
CA ALA A 404 8.87 -11.85 -5.16
C ALA A 404 8.88 -11.06 -6.46
N VAL A 405 7.79 -11.12 -7.23
CA VAL A 405 7.65 -10.30 -8.44
C VAL A 405 7.46 -8.83 -8.05
N HIS A 406 6.69 -8.59 -7.00
CA HIS A 406 6.40 -7.26 -6.46
C HIS A 406 6.61 -7.25 -4.94
N PRO A 407 7.86 -7.11 -4.46
CA PRO A 407 8.16 -7.23 -3.04
C PRO A 407 7.53 -6.13 -2.18
N LEU A 408 7.60 -4.87 -2.61
CA LEU A 408 6.91 -3.74 -1.98
C LEU A 408 6.20 -2.99 -3.12
N SER A 409 4.85 -3.01 -3.13
CA SER A 409 4.10 -2.54 -4.29
C SER A 409 3.02 -1.52 -3.90
N PHE A 410 3.11 -0.32 -4.47
CA PHE A 410 1.98 0.60 -4.57
C PHE A 410 1.20 0.30 -5.83
N ASN A 411 0.03 -0.25 -5.67
CA ASN A 411 -0.82 -0.69 -6.77
C ASN A 411 -1.96 0.31 -7.07
N THR A 412 -2.81 -0.04 -8.00
CA THR A 412 -3.91 0.80 -8.51
C THR A 412 -4.63 1.57 -7.40
N LEU A 413 -4.75 2.90 -7.55
CA LEU A 413 -5.44 3.82 -6.64
C LEU A 413 -4.81 3.96 -5.23
N ALA A 414 -3.64 3.37 -4.97
CA ALA A 414 -2.93 3.62 -3.71
C ALA A 414 -2.53 5.10 -3.61
N THR A 415 -2.86 5.77 -2.52
CA THR A 415 -2.63 7.20 -2.35
C THR A 415 -2.22 7.53 -0.92
N LYS A 416 -1.19 8.36 -0.76
CA LYS A 416 -0.65 8.78 0.55
C LYS A 416 -0.19 7.62 1.43
N CYS A 417 0.20 6.51 0.83
CA CYS A 417 0.68 5.33 1.51
C CYS A 417 2.20 5.37 1.70
N VAL A 418 2.68 4.69 2.72
CA VAL A 418 4.09 4.73 3.15
C VAL A 418 4.62 3.32 3.38
N TYR A 419 5.77 2.99 2.77
CA TYR A 419 6.65 1.92 3.23
C TYR A 419 7.80 2.55 4.02
N LEU A 420 7.89 2.27 5.33
CA LEU A 420 8.85 2.87 6.25
C LEU A 420 9.78 1.80 6.84
N ASN A 421 11.10 2.02 6.80
CA ASN A 421 12.10 1.10 7.37
C ASN A 421 11.93 -0.34 6.88
N CYS A 422 11.62 -0.52 5.61
CA CYS A 422 11.46 -1.83 4.99
C CYS A 422 12.78 -2.33 4.42
N GLU A 423 12.97 -3.65 4.35
CA GLU A 423 14.18 -4.27 3.83
C GLU A 423 13.86 -5.43 2.89
N VAL A 424 14.46 -5.42 1.69
CA VAL A 424 14.26 -6.45 0.66
C VAL A 424 15.61 -7.09 0.31
N PHE A 425 15.72 -8.39 0.54
CA PHE A 425 16.97 -9.14 0.43
C PHE A 425 17.20 -9.80 -0.92
N VAL A 426 16.13 -10.09 -1.68
CA VAL A 426 16.22 -10.85 -2.94
C VAL A 426 15.48 -10.09 -4.05
N ASP A 427 16.19 -9.78 -5.13
CA ASP A 427 15.67 -9.13 -6.33
C ASP A 427 14.73 -7.93 -6.04
N PRO A 428 15.18 -6.93 -5.26
CA PRO A 428 14.33 -5.83 -4.82
C PRO A 428 13.83 -4.96 -5.98
N ILE A 429 12.56 -4.62 -5.94
CA ILE A 429 11.93 -3.60 -6.79
C ILE A 429 11.08 -2.71 -5.88
N LEU A 430 11.26 -1.39 -5.98
CA LEU A 430 10.39 -0.41 -5.37
C LEU A 430 9.24 -0.12 -6.34
N ASP A 431 8.24 -1.00 -6.32
CA ASP A 431 7.27 -1.15 -7.38
C ASP A 431 6.17 -0.08 -7.34
N GLN A 432 5.97 0.54 -8.50
CA GLN A 432 4.84 1.41 -8.79
C GLN A 432 4.01 0.71 -9.86
N HIS A 433 2.84 0.20 -9.46
CA HIS A 433 2.09 -0.74 -10.27
C HIS A 433 0.73 -0.18 -10.67
N SER A 434 0.65 0.21 -11.92
CA SER A 434 -0.57 0.58 -12.64
C SER A 434 -1.38 1.78 -12.15
N GLY A 435 -1.76 2.58 -13.11
CA GLY A 435 -2.82 3.54 -13.05
C GLY A 435 -2.61 4.72 -12.12
N ALA A 436 -3.68 5.09 -11.44
CA ALA A 436 -3.78 6.32 -10.70
C ALA A 436 -3.23 6.26 -9.27
N ASN A 437 -2.36 5.31 -8.95
CA ASN A 437 -1.63 5.43 -7.68
C ASN A 437 -0.75 6.68 -7.71
N HIS A 438 -0.71 7.47 -6.65
CA HIS A 438 0.02 8.74 -6.64
C HIS A 438 0.33 9.21 -5.22
N GLN A 439 1.37 10.04 -5.09
CA GLN A 439 1.76 10.61 -3.82
C GLN A 439 2.01 9.54 -2.74
N ASN A 440 2.77 8.50 -3.07
CA ASN A 440 3.17 7.45 -2.15
C ASN A 440 4.65 7.60 -1.77
N LEU A 441 5.08 6.99 -0.67
CA LEU A 441 6.41 7.17 -0.11
C LEU A 441 7.09 5.82 0.19
N PHE A 442 8.28 5.62 -0.37
CA PHE A 442 9.27 4.68 0.15
C PHE A 442 10.24 5.46 1.02
N ASP A 443 10.27 5.18 2.32
CA ASP A 443 10.98 5.96 3.34
C ASP A 443 11.99 5.10 4.08
N ASN A 444 13.26 5.46 4.03
CA ASN A 444 14.34 4.75 4.70
C ASN A 444 14.34 3.24 4.41
N THR A 445 14.19 2.89 3.13
CA THR A 445 14.13 1.50 2.66
C THR A 445 15.54 0.99 2.35
N THR A 446 15.86 -0.24 2.79
CA THR A 446 17.12 -0.93 2.48
C THR A 446 16.86 -2.00 1.42
N VAL A 447 17.71 -2.04 0.40
CA VAL A 447 17.63 -3.02 -0.70
C VAL A 447 18.99 -3.66 -0.95
N HIS A 448 18.99 -4.96 -1.26
CA HIS A 448 20.19 -5.73 -1.55
C HIS A 448 20.17 -6.17 -3.01
N ILE A 449 21.07 -5.63 -3.84
CA ILE A 449 21.06 -5.79 -5.29
C ILE A 449 22.27 -6.55 -5.81
N SER A 450 22.09 -7.23 -6.93
CA SER A 450 23.16 -7.77 -7.78
C SER A 450 22.99 -7.17 -9.19
N PRO A 451 23.75 -6.11 -9.54
CA PRO A 451 23.67 -5.51 -10.87
C PRO A 451 24.05 -6.50 -11.97
N ASP A 452 23.57 -6.23 -13.18
CA ASP A 452 23.93 -6.98 -14.38
C ASP A 452 25.38 -6.66 -14.87
N GLU A 453 25.78 -7.28 -15.98
CA GLU A 453 27.11 -7.09 -16.58
C GLU A 453 27.36 -5.64 -17.06
N GLU A 454 26.29 -4.90 -17.35
CA GLU A 454 26.32 -3.49 -17.77
C GLU A 454 26.33 -2.51 -16.59
N MET A 455 26.45 -3.02 -15.35
CA MET A 455 26.35 -2.23 -14.11
C MET A 455 25.01 -1.52 -13.97
N SER A 456 23.92 -2.15 -14.38
CA SER A 456 22.57 -1.64 -14.26
C SER A 456 21.73 -2.53 -13.35
N TYR A 457 20.77 -1.91 -12.63
CA TYR A 457 19.78 -2.61 -11.83
C TYR A 457 18.40 -1.92 -11.91
N PRO A 458 17.32 -2.64 -12.23
CA PRO A 458 16.00 -2.04 -12.46
C PRO A 458 15.22 -1.78 -11.15
N LEU A 459 15.84 -1.07 -10.19
CA LEU A 459 15.27 -0.82 -8.86
C LEU A 459 13.88 -0.15 -8.92
N PHE A 460 13.67 0.73 -9.90
CA PHE A 460 12.44 1.51 -10.07
C PHE A 460 11.55 0.98 -11.20
N LYS A 461 11.71 -0.30 -11.58
CA LYS A 461 10.89 -0.87 -12.64
C LYS A 461 9.41 -0.82 -12.24
N GLY A 462 8.61 -0.07 -12.99
CA GLY A 462 7.16 -0.06 -12.84
C GLY A 462 6.52 -1.34 -13.38
N GLY A 463 5.55 -1.86 -12.64
CA GLY A 463 4.78 -3.02 -13.04
C GLY A 463 3.65 -2.69 -14.03
N GLY A 464 2.96 -3.73 -14.50
CA GLY A 464 1.81 -3.67 -15.39
C GLY A 464 2.13 -3.61 -16.88
N ALA A 465 1.28 -4.25 -17.67
CA ALA A 465 1.31 -4.23 -19.12
C ALA A 465 0.90 -2.84 -19.66
N GLY A 466 0.97 -2.65 -20.98
CA GLY A 466 0.66 -1.36 -21.61
C GLY A 466 -0.73 -0.80 -21.32
N TYR A 467 -1.72 -1.66 -21.13
CA TYR A 467 -3.09 -1.25 -20.79
C TYR A 467 -3.25 -0.77 -19.32
N TRP A 468 -2.24 -0.98 -18.47
CA TRP A 468 -2.18 -0.45 -17.11
C TRP A 468 -1.45 0.88 -16.97
N LYS A 469 -0.81 1.35 -18.03
CA LYS A 469 0.03 2.54 -18.03
C LYS A 469 -0.77 3.85 -17.86
N PRO A 470 -0.15 4.88 -17.29
CA PRO A 470 1.21 4.94 -16.75
C PRO A 470 1.37 4.16 -15.43
N SER A 471 2.62 4.00 -14.98
CA SER A 471 2.92 3.23 -13.75
C SER A 471 2.43 3.93 -12.48
N HIS A 472 2.47 5.25 -12.42
CA HIS A 472 1.94 6.05 -11.32
C HIS A 472 1.64 7.50 -11.75
N GLY A 473 0.86 8.21 -10.93
CA GLY A 473 0.68 9.65 -11.02
C GLY A 473 1.81 10.44 -10.34
N ALA A 474 1.69 11.77 -10.32
CA ALA A 474 2.75 12.64 -9.83
C ALA A 474 3.07 12.47 -8.34
N PHE A 475 4.32 12.83 -8.00
CA PHE A 475 4.85 12.99 -6.65
C PHE A 475 5.04 11.71 -5.84
N SER A 476 5.22 10.54 -6.48
CA SER A 476 5.80 9.38 -5.79
C SER A 476 7.18 9.73 -5.24
N THR A 477 7.43 9.39 -4.00
CA THR A 477 8.60 9.86 -3.24
C THR A 477 9.44 8.69 -2.75
N PHE A 478 10.76 8.81 -2.90
CA PHE A 478 11.76 7.89 -2.38
C PHE A 478 12.71 8.69 -1.49
N TRP A 479 12.79 8.32 -0.22
CA TRP A 479 13.55 9.07 0.78
C TRP A 479 14.54 8.17 1.50
N ASN A 480 15.83 8.53 1.48
CA ASN A 480 16.92 7.79 2.11
C ASN A 480 16.91 6.29 1.78
N THR A 481 16.91 5.94 0.50
CA THR A 481 17.03 4.54 0.08
C THR A 481 18.49 4.09 0.21
N LYS A 482 18.72 3.05 1.03
CA LYS A 482 20.02 2.42 1.18
C LYS A 482 20.15 1.24 0.23
N VAL A 483 21.17 1.25 -0.61
CA VAL A 483 21.42 0.21 -1.62
C VAL A 483 22.71 -0.55 -1.26
N ASN A 484 22.55 -1.81 -0.89
CA ASN A 484 23.68 -2.71 -0.62
C ASN A 484 23.92 -3.60 -1.84
N VAL A 485 25.07 -3.44 -2.46
CA VAL A 485 25.51 -4.30 -3.58
C VAL A 485 26.17 -5.54 -3.00
N LEU A 486 25.67 -6.72 -3.39
CA LEU A 486 26.08 -8.00 -2.83
C LEU A 486 27.35 -8.58 -3.44
N ASN A 487 27.64 -8.23 -4.71
CA ASN A 487 28.80 -8.75 -5.44
C ASN A 487 30.04 -7.87 -5.18
N ASP A 488 31.22 -8.48 -5.17
CA ASP A 488 32.48 -7.75 -5.17
C ASP A 488 32.66 -7.04 -6.52
N ILE A 489 32.20 -5.81 -6.59
CA ILE A 489 32.35 -4.95 -7.76
C ILE A 489 33.45 -3.95 -7.46
N ASN A 490 34.32 -3.74 -8.44
CA ASN A 490 35.37 -2.70 -8.35
C ASN A 490 34.68 -1.35 -7.98
N SER A 491 35.08 -0.78 -6.84
CA SER A 491 34.52 0.45 -6.27
C SER A 491 34.59 1.69 -7.18
N SER A 492 35.36 1.61 -8.27
CA SER A 492 35.46 2.69 -9.27
C SER A 492 34.31 2.68 -10.28
N LYS A 493 33.45 1.65 -10.31
CA LYS A 493 32.31 1.56 -11.23
C LYS A 493 31.05 2.19 -10.61
N THR A 494 30.35 2.97 -11.42
CA THR A 494 29.05 3.53 -11.07
C THR A 494 27.94 2.57 -11.48
N ILE A 495 27.01 2.30 -10.57
CA ILE A 495 25.84 1.44 -10.82
C ILE A 495 24.66 2.32 -11.19
N LYS A 496 24.02 1.99 -12.31
CA LYS A 496 22.84 2.67 -12.79
C LYS A 496 21.58 2.03 -12.19
N LEU A 497 20.85 2.80 -11.38
CA LEU A 497 19.55 2.42 -10.86
C LEU A 497 18.48 2.91 -11.84
N ASP A 498 17.86 1.97 -12.54
CA ASP A 498 17.05 2.23 -13.71
C ASP A 498 15.63 1.66 -13.59
N GLY A 499 14.76 2.01 -14.52
CA GLY A 499 13.50 1.31 -14.77
C GLY A 499 12.26 2.15 -14.98
N MET A 500 12.20 3.43 -14.57
CA MET A 500 11.01 4.25 -14.72
C MET A 500 11.14 5.27 -15.87
N LYS A 501 10.15 5.24 -16.80
CA LYS A 501 10.11 6.13 -17.97
C LYS A 501 8.79 6.91 -18.09
N ASP A 502 7.78 6.59 -17.29
CA ASP A 502 6.42 7.12 -17.37
C ASP A 502 5.85 7.55 -16.00
N GLY A 503 6.72 7.77 -15.03
CA GLY A 503 6.35 8.22 -13.68
C GLY A 503 6.65 9.71 -13.47
N PRO A 504 5.69 10.61 -13.66
CA PRO A 504 5.96 12.05 -13.66
C PRO A 504 6.21 12.60 -12.25
N PHE A 505 7.08 13.60 -12.19
CA PHE A 505 7.35 14.39 -11.00
C PHE A 505 7.72 13.58 -9.75
N ALA A 506 8.40 12.44 -9.91
CA ALA A 506 8.89 11.70 -8.76
C ALA A 506 9.90 12.53 -7.94
N ARG A 507 10.04 12.19 -6.67
CA ARG A 507 10.94 12.82 -5.70
C ARG A 507 11.92 11.76 -5.20
N ILE A 508 13.18 11.81 -5.61
CA ILE A 508 14.23 10.88 -5.18
C ILE A 508 15.26 11.69 -4.40
N ILE A 509 15.29 11.47 -3.09
CA ILE A 509 16.12 12.26 -2.17
C ILE A 509 16.86 11.32 -1.23
N GLY A 510 18.20 11.30 -1.31
CA GLY A 510 19.03 10.42 -0.50
C GLY A 510 19.08 8.99 -1.04
N ILE A 511 19.94 8.75 -2.01
CA ILE A 511 20.36 7.38 -2.40
C ILE A 511 21.78 7.18 -1.90
N ASN A 512 22.01 6.17 -1.09
CA ASN A 512 23.33 5.87 -0.52
C ASN A 512 23.59 4.37 -0.46
N GLY A 513 24.83 3.97 -0.23
CA GLY A 513 25.18 2.55 -0.11
C GLY A 513 26.68 2.31 -0.16
N ASN A 514 27.07 1.09 -0.49
CA ASN A 514 28.48 0.66 -0.54
C ASN A 514 29.15 0.84 -1.90
N GLN A 515 28.46 1.47 -2.86
CA GLN A 515 28.97 1.80 -4.20
C GLN A 515 28.51 3.20 -4.61
N THR A 516 28.99 3.68 -5.77
CA THR A 516 28.51 4.90 -6.41
C THR A 516 27.33 4.59 -7.32
N PHE A 517 26.28 5.41 -7.26
CA PHE A 517 25.04 5.23 -8.01
C PHE A 517 24.74 6.39 -8.94
N GLU A 518 24.09 6.08 -10.05
CA GLU A 518 23.41 7.01 -10.93
C GLU A 518 21.93 6.60 -11.01
N VAL A 519 21.03 7.57 -11.02
CA VAL A 519 19.57 7.32 -11.04
C VAL A 519 19.00 7.75 -12.38
N ASN A 520 18.26 6.85 -13.04
CA ASN A 520 17.51 7.12 -14.25
C ASN A 520 16.01 6.95 -14.01
N TYR A 521 15.31 8.06 -13.85
CA TYR A 521 13.88 8.10 -13.56
C TYR A 521 13.23 9.29 -14.26
N GLN A 522 12.17 9.08 -15.02
CA GLN A 522 11.57 10.09 -15.89
C GLN A 522 10.03 10.04 -15.88
N PRO A 523 9.32 11.09 -16.30
CA PRO A 523 9.79 12.46 -16.62
C PRO A 523 9.76 13.42 -15.42
N MET A 524 10.43 14.55 -15.53
CA MET A 524 10.39 15.68 -14.60
C MET A 524 10.70 15.29 -13.13
N THR A 525 11.62 14.35 -12.93
CA THR A 525 11.98 13.85 -11.61
C THR A 525 12.90 14.83 -10.87
N MET A 526 12.60 15.09 -9.58
CA MET A 526 13.53 15.77 -8.69
C MET A 526 14.48 14.73 -8.08
N ILE A 527 15.76 14.79 -8.43
CA ILE A 527 16.81 13.91 -7.89
C ILE A 527 17.78 14.75 -7.08
N LYS A 528 17.96 14.43 -5.79
CA LYS A 528 18.86 15.15 -4.88
C LYS A 528 19.57 14.18 -3.94
N ALA A 529 20.80 14.55 -3.48
CA ALA A 529 21.59 13.79 -2.53
C ALA A 529 21.79 12.32 -2.97
N VAL A 530 22.20 12.09 -4.23
CA VAL A 530 22.65 10.78 -4.70
C VAL A 530 24.07 10.57 -4.23
N ASN A 531 24.36 9.39 -3.66
CA ASN A 531 25.61 9.03 -2.98
C ASN A 531 25.84 9.78 -1.67
N GLU A 532 24.77 10.28 -1.06
CA GLU A 532 24.81 10.97 0.21
C GLU A 532 23.75 10.41 1.15
N VAL A 533 24.07 10.36 2.44
CA VAL A 533 23.11 10.03 3.51
C VAL A 533 22.44 11.33 3.97
N PHE A 534 21.13 11.31 4.04
CA PHE A 534 20.39 12.45 4.55
C PHE A 534 20.19 12.33 6.07
N GLU A 535 21.26 12.51 6.83
CA GLU A 535 21.32 12.23 8.28
C GLU A 535 20.37 13.10 9.13
N LYS A 536 20.17 14.35 8.75
CA LYS A 536 19.37 15.30 9.53
C LYS A 536 17.91 14.88 9.66
N HIS A 537 17.39 14.21 8.64
CA HIS A 537 16.02 13.71 8.60
C HIS A 537 16.01 12.30 7.99
N PRO A 538 16.40 11.28 8.76
CA PRO A 538 16.52 9.92 8.23
C PRO A 538 15.20 9.37 7.71
N SER A 539 14.07 9.82 8.23
CA SER A 539 12.73 9.49 7.76
C SER A 539 11.90 10.75 7.52
N LEU A 540 11.36 10.90 6.33
CA LEU A 540 10.44 11.97 5.96
C LEU A 540 9.10 11.85 6.73
N TYR A 541 8.54 10.64 6.79
CA TYR A 541 7.30 10.36 7.50
C TYR A 541 7.40 10.76 8.98
N ASN A 542 8.43 10.29 9.68
CA ASN A 542 8.61 10.59 11.10
C ASN A 542 8.83 12.09 11.34
N TYR A 543 9.57 12.76 10.46
CA TYR A 543 9.77 14.19 10.52
C TYR A 543 8.45 14.96 10.37
N GLN A 544 7.66 14.62 9.34
CA GLN A 544 6.37 15.25 9.09
C GLN A 544 5.37 14.97 10.22
N LEU A 545 5.30 13.72 10.70
CA LEU A 545 4.43 13.33 11.83
C LEU A 545 4.77 14.11 13.10
N THR A 546 6.04 14.14 13.49
CA THR A 546 6.49 14.88 14.68
C THR A 546 6.22 16.39 14.56
N THR A 547 6.41 16.94 13.37
CA THR A 547 6.13 18.36 13.10
C THR A 547 4.64 18.67 13.20
N ARG A 548 3.78 17.78 12.68
CA ARG A 548 2.32 17.92 12.78
C ARG A 548 1.82 17.80 14.22
N GLN A 549 2.36 16.87 15.00
CA GLN A 549 1.95 16.65 16.39
C GLN A 549 2.39 17.76 17.36
N LYS A 550 3.34 18.60 16.96
CA LYS A 550 3.75 19.78 17.72
C LYS A 550 2.91 21.04 17.49
N LYS A 551 2.10 21.04 16.44
CA LYS A 551 1.13 22.10 16.11
C LYS A 551 -0.19 21.88 16.82
#